data_ecb443679da1bfcfdd63e8f5124efb21
#
_entry.id   ecb443679da1bfcfdd63e8f5124efb21
#
_cell.length_a   1.000
_cell.length_b   1.000
_cell.length_c   1.000
_cell.angle_alpha   90.00
_cell.angle_beta   90.00
_cell.angle_gamma   90.00
#
_symmetry.space_group_name_H-M   'P 1'
#
loop_
_entity.id
_entity.type
_entity.pdbx_description
1 polymer ?
#
loop_
_entity_poly.entity_id
_entity_poly.type
_entity_poly.pdbx_seq_one_letter_code
_entity_poly.pdbx_strand_id
1 'polypeptide(L)' 'MKVKMFLTINIDEEEYPVPADGRVGDELEDSIQEYFYDIEGADIKHIKTITE' A
#
# COMPACT_ATOMS: atom_id res chain seq x y z
N MET A 1 -18.63 -2.73 -10.73
CA MET A 1 -18.92 -2.04 -9.45
C MET A 1 -17.64 -1.44 -8.89
N LYS A 2 -17.76 -0.37 -8.14
CA LYS A 2 -16.63 0.25 -7.45
C LYS A 2 -16.70 -0.08 -5.97
N VAL A 3 -15.57 -0.50 -5.41
CA VAL A 3 -15.45 -0.74 -3.97
C VAL A 3 -14.36 0.20 -3.45
N LYS A 4 -14.70 1.02 -2.47
CA LYS A 4 -13.73 1.91 -1.83
C LYS A 4 -13.33 1.35 -0.48
N MET A 5 -12.03 1.34 -0.22
CA MET A 5 -11.51 0.77 1.02
C MET A 5 -10.62 1.81 1.69
N PHE A 6 -10.73 1.89 3.01
CA PHE A 6 -9.87 2.70 3.84
C PHE A 6 -9.18 1.78 4.84
N LEU A 7 -7.86 1.84 4.93
CA LEU A 7 -7.15 1.00 5.88
C LEU A 7 -6.02 1.78 6.53
N THR A 8 -5.72 1.40 7.76
CA THR A 8 -4.61 1.97 8.51
C THR A 8 -3.63 0.86 8.85
N ILE A 9 -2.36 1.09 8.56
CA ILE A 9 -1.30 0.10 8.79
C ILE A 9 -0.34 0.67 9.82
N ASN A 10 -0.06 -0.12 10.85
CA ASN A 10 1.00 0.19 11.80
C ASN A 10 2.29 -0.46 11.35
N ILE A 11 3.36 0.33 11.29
CA ILE A 11 4.68 -0.17 10.92
C ILE A 11 5.55 -0.19 12.17
N ASP A 12 6.11 -1.36 12.45
CA ASP A 12 7.12 -1.49 13.49
C ASP A 12 8.48 -1.26 12.85
N GLU A 13 9.06 -0.11 13.12
CA GLU A 13 10.33 0.29 12.50
C GLU A 13 11.50 -0.60 12.89
N GLU A 14 11.38 -1.35 13.98
CA GLU A 14 12.41 -2.31 14.39
C GLU A 14 12.39 -3.58 13.53
N GLU A 15 11.21 -3.98 13.07
CA GLU A 15 11.05 -5.20 12.28
C GLU A 15 10.94 -4.95 10.79
N TYR A 16 10.32 -3.84 10.41
CA TYR A 16 10.15 -3.49 9.00
C TYR A 16 11.31 -2.60 8.56
N PRO A 17 12.06 -3.00 7.53
CA PRO A 17 13.20 -2.20 7.07
C PRO A 17 12.72 -0.95 6.34
N VAL A 18 12.68 0.17 7.05
CA VAL A 18 12.29 1.45 6.48
C VAL A 18 13.35 1.89 5.46
N PRO A 19 12.94 2.24 4.22
CA PRO A 19 13.90 2.72 3.22
C PRO A 19 14.64 3.96 3.68
N ALA A 20 15.88 4.13 3.23
CA ALA A 20 16.72 5.24 3.62
C ALA A 20 16.11 6.60 3.26
N ASP A 21 15.31 6.66 2.21
CA ASP A 21 14.63 7.88 1.77
C ASP A 21 13.31 8.14 2.50
N GLY A 22 12.90 7.23 3.39
CA GLY A 22 11.69 7.37 4.16
C GLY A 22 10.39 7.16 3.40
N ARG A 23 10.46 6.61 2.20
CA ARG A 23 9.29 6.43 1.34
C ARG A 23 8.56 5.11 1.59
N VAL A 24 8.16 4.91 2.84
CA VAL A 24 7.41 3.70 3.22
C VAL A 24 6.08 3.63 2.48
N GLY A 25 5.39 4.76 2.35
CA GLY A 25 4.11 4.81 1.65
C GLY A 25 4.20 4.32 0.22
N ASP A 26 5.24 4.72 -0.50
CA ASP A 26 5.44 4.30 -1.89
C ASP A 26 5.65 2.80 -1.99
N GLU A 27 6.44 2.22 -1.09
CA GLU A 27 6.65 0.78 -1.07
C GLU A 27 5.36 0.03 -0.79
N LEU A 28 4.57 0.52 0.17
CA LEU A 28 3.31 -0.12 0.52
C LEU A 28 2.31 -0.03 -0.63
N GLU A 29 2.28 1.10 -1.34
CA GLU A 29 1.43 1.24 -2.52
C GLU A 29 1.80 0.23 -3.60
N ASP A 30 3.10 0.06 -3.85
CA ASP A 30 3.57 -0.92 -4.83
C ASP A 30 3.16 -2.34 -4.44
N SER A 31 3.31 -2.68 -3.15
CA SER A 31 2.95 -4.01 -2.66
C SER A 31 1.45 -4.28 -2.81
N ILE A 32 0.62 -3.29 -2.50
CA ILE A 32 -0.83 -3.43 -2.63
C ILE A 32 -1.21 -3.55 -4.09
N GLN A 33 -0.60 -2.78 -4.98
CA GLN A 33 -0.86 -2.88 -6.41
C GLN A 33 -0.50 -4.25 -6.95
N GLU A 34 0.62 -4.81 -6.54
CA GLU A 34 1.01 -6.15 -6.94
C GLU A 34 0.02 -7.20 -6.45
N TYR A 35 -0.46 -7.07 -5.22
CA TYR A 35 -1.46 -7.98 -4.68
C TYR A 35 -2.73 -7.98 -5.53
N PHE A 36 -3.23 -6.80 -5.85
CA PHE A 36 -4.47 -6.71 -6.64
C PHE A 36 -4.25 -7.09 -8.10
N TYR A 37 -3.05 -6.93 -8.61
CA TYR A 37 -2.73 -7.36 -9.97
C TYR A 37 -2.98 -8.84 -10.16
N ASP A 38 -2.76 -9.64 -9.11
CA ASP A 38 -2.97 -11.08 -9.16
C ASP A 38 -4.43 -11.48 -8.97
N ILE A 39 -5.31 -10.55 -8.61
CA ILE A 39 -6.73 -10.85 -8.44
C ILE A 39 -7.43 -10.67 -9.78
N GLU A 40 -7.95 -11.78 -10.31
CA GLU A 40 -8.65 -11.76 -11.58
C GLU A 40 -9.94 -10.95 -11.49
N GLY A 41 -10.11 -10.04 -12.43
CA GLY A 41 -11.30 -9.20 -12.47
C GLY A 41 -11.25 -7.96 -11.60
N ALA A 42 -10.11 -7.70 -10.93
CA ALA A 42 -9.96 -6.53 -10.09
C ALA A 42 -8.79 -5.68 -10.55
N ASP A 43 -8.94 -4.36 -10.48
CA ASP A 43 -7.84 -3.44 -10.72
C ASP A 43 -8.00 -2.22 -9.82
N ILE A 44 -6.87 -1.65 -9.42
CA ILE A 44 -6.86 -0.45 -8.58
C ILE A 44 -6.96 0.76 -9.48
N LYS A 45 -8.00 1.58 -9.27
CA LYS A 45 -8.19 2.82 -10.01
C LYS A 45 -7.49 3.99 -9.34
N HIS A 46 -7.39 3.95 -8.01
CA HIS A 46 -6.88 5.08 -7.25
C HIS A 46 -6.32 4.58 -5.93
N ILE A 47 -5.13 5.01 -5.60
CA ILE A 47 -4.51 4.68 -4.32
C ILE A 47 -3.81 5.93 -3.79
N LYS A 48 -3.94 6.15 -2.48
CA LYS A 48 -3.31 7.28 -1.82
C LYS A 48 -2.87 6.86 -0.43
N THR A 49 -1.64 7.20 -0.08
CA THR A 49 -1.12 6.95 1.27
C THR A 49 -0.77 8.26 1.95
N ILE A 50 -0.98 8.28 3.26
CA ILE A 50 -0.61 9.40 4.12
C ILE A 50 0.24 8.82 5.24
N THR A 51 1.43 9.35 5.43
CA THR A 51 2.33 8.94 6.50
C THR A 51 2.21 9.93 7.65
N GLU A 52 1.91 9.42 8.83
CA GLU A 52 1.79 10.24 10.04
C GLU A 52 2.88 9.92 11.04
#